data_af88f53c62cd34674c5ace570c685478
#
_entry.id   af88f53c62cd34674c5ace570c685478
#
_cell.length_a   1.000
_cell.length_b   1.000
_cell.length_c   1.000
_cell.angle_alpha   90.00
_cell.angle_beta   90.00
_cell.angle_gamma   90.00
#
_symmetry.space_group_name_H-M   'P 1'
#
loop_
_entity.id
_entity.type
_entity.pdbx_description
1 polymer ?
#
loop_
_entity_poly.entity_id
_entity_poly.type
_entity_poly.pdbx_seq_one_letter_code
_entity_poly.pdbx_strand_id
1 'polypeptide(L)'
;MRLLPSEPTDLPTEAADRAVEQATTDEYRPVPWSTLEDHHCFGCSQTNASGLRLRFAARPDGAAVPESIDTRFRLDRTFESYPGIVHGGLIGVICDETMGNLIVLRSGLTSLTIGMRLRYVTAMRVDAEYICVARLVDGAEEALRAGAGGLVRAESEVLDTAGNLVASATATYRPISMDDARQHLTLRPDAFDRAEAALTTSAAPPTAI
;
A
#
# COMPACT_ATOMS: atom_id res chain seq x y z
N MET A 1 24.77 -2.45 -29.13
CA MET A 1 24.33 -1.13 -28.70
C MET A 1 24.84 -0.94 -27.28
N ARG A 2 25.89 -0.13 -27.11
CA ARG A 2 26.52 0.12 -25.81
C ARG A 2 25.70 1.18 -25.08
N LEU A 3 25.12 0.85 -23.93
CA LEU A 3 24.59 1.85 -23.02
C LEU A 3 25.75 2.56 -22.33
N LEU A 4 25.86 3.85 -22.55
CA LEU A 4 26.84 4.71 -21.88
C LEU A 4 26.40 4.91 -20.44
N PRO A 5 27.32 4.89 -19.45
CA PRO A 5 27.01 5.26 -18.09
C PRO A 5 26.73 6.78 -18.03
N SER A 6 25.57 7.18 -17.52
CA SER A 6 25.31 8.56 -17.15
C SER A 6 26.01 8.86 -15.83
N GLU A 7 26.81 9.91 -15.81
CA GLU A 7 27.44 10.43 -14.60
C GLU A 7 26.37 10.91 -13.59
N PRO A 8 26.58 10.72 -12.29
CA PRO A 8 25.67 11.23 -11.27
C PRO A 8 25.73 12.75 -11.23
N THR A 9 24.60 13.39 -11.47
CA THR A 9 24.42 14.83 -11.24
C THR A 9 24.21 15.04 -9.74
N ASP A 10 25.16 15.63 -9.06
CA ASP A 10 25.04 16.08 -7.68
C ASP A 10 23.90 17.10 -7.57
N LEU A 11 22.82 16.74 -6.92
CA LEU A 11 21.77 17.64 -6.42
C LEU A 11 21.72 17.53 -4.90
N PRO A 12 21.36 18.59 -4.17
CA PRO A 12 21.72 18.79 -2.77
C PRO A 12 21.07 17.76 -1.84
N THR A 13 21.93 17.07 -1.13
CA THR A 13 21.71 15.96 -0.18
C THR A 13 20.85 16.34 1.03
N GLU A 14 20.72 17.62 1.37
CA GLU A 14 20.06 18.03 2.63
C GLU A 14 18.53 17.87 2.68
N ALA A 15 17.84 17.89 1.55
CA ALA A 15 16.39 17.72 1.54
C ALA A 15 15.99 16.23 1.55
N ALA A 16 16.80 15.38 0.91
CA ALA A 16 16.61 13.94 0.89
C ALA A 16 16.94 13.32 2.26
N ASP A 17 18.01 13.75 2.90
CA ASP A 17 18.40 13.30 4.24
C ASP A 17 17.33 13.63 5.29
N ARG A 18 16.71 14.81 5.22
CA ARG A 18 15.60 15.18 6.10
C ARG A 18 14.35 14.31 5.90
N ALA A 19 14.07 13.87 4.71
CA ALA A 19 12.90 13.01 4.43
C ALA A 19 13.08 11.58 4.94
N VAL A 20 14.31 11.08 4.98
CA VAL A 20 14.67 9.74 5.47
C VAL A 20 14.87 9.73 6.98
N GLU A 21 15.47 10.77 7.54
CA GLU A 21 15.81 10.87 8.97
C GLU A 21 14.58 11.20 9.85
N GLN A 22 13.50 11.77 9.28
CA GLN A 22 12.28 12.11 10.01
C GLN A 22 11.26 10.96 10.12
N ALA A 23 11.50 9.79 9.55
CA ALA A 23 10.64 8.63 9.70
C ALA A 23 11.15 7.69 10.80
N THR A 24 11.31 8.19 12.01
CA THR A 24 11.49 7.35 13.18
C THR A 24 10.19 6.57 13.44
N THR A 25 10.31 5.33 13.86
CA THR A 25 9.24 4.33 14.06
C THR A 25 8.08 4.76 14.95
N ASP A 26 8.19 5.88 15.65
CA ASP A 26 7.18 6.39 16.59
C ASP A 26 6.07 7.24 15.95
N GLU A 27 6.19 7.62 14.67
CA GLU A 27 5.23 8.48 13.97
C GLU A 27 4.15 7.71 13.19
N TYR A 28 4.27 6.39 13.04
CA TYR A 28 3.36 5.59 12.24
C TYR A 28 2.46 4.70 13.09
N ARG A 29 1.17 4.72 12.81
CA ARG A 29 0.24 3.74 13.38
C ARG A 29 0.08 2.59 12.40
N PRO A 30 0.43 1.35 12.80
CA PRO A 30 0.20 0.19 11.94
C PRO A 30 -1.30 -0.04 11.73
N VAL A 31 -1.67 -0.50 10.55
CA VAL A 31 -3.04 -0.88 10.24
C VAL A 31 -3.37 -2.24 10.87
N PRO A 32 -4.39 -2.34 11.73
CA PRO A 32 -4.58 -3.48 12.62
C PRO A 32 -4.84 -4.80 11.90
N TRP A 33 -5.59 -4.77 10.79
CA TRP A 33 -5.98 -6.01 10.10
C TRP A 33 -4.81 -6.76 9.44
N SER A 34 -3.71 -6.08 9.13
CA SER A 34 -2.53 -6.73 8.55
C SER A 34 -1.84 -7.70 9.52
N THR A 35 -2.18 -7.64 10.82
CA THR A 35 -1.63 -8.47 11.89
C THR A 35 -2.57 -9.57 12.37
N LEU A 36 -3.78 -9.69 11.79
CA LEU A 36 -4.74 -10.73 12.18
C LEU A 36 -4.19 -12.12 11.80
N GLU A 37 -4.22 -13.06 12.73
CA GLU A 37 -3.68 -14.42 12.56
C GLU A 37 -4.32 -15.18 11.41
N ASP A 38 -5.63 -14.96 11.18
CA ASP A 38 -6.41 -15.62 10.13
C ASP A 38 -6.20 -14.98 8.75
N HIS A 39 -5.51 -13.85 8.70
CA HIS A 39 -5.26 -13.13 7.48
C HIS A 39 -4.06 -13.73 6.76
N HIS A 40 -4.30 -14.41 5.63
CA HIS A 40 -3.26 -15.14 4.89
C HIS A 40 -2.97 -14.54 3.51
N CYS A 41 -3.12 -13.20 3.37
CA CYS A 41 -2.81 -12.48 2.14
C CYS A 41 -1.32 -12.64 1.75
N PHE A 42 -1.06 -12.83 0.47
CA PHE A 42 0.31 -12.89 -0.04
C PHE A 42 1.07 -11.58 0.16
N GLY A 43 0.40 -10.43 0.04
CA GLY A 43 1.04 -9.13 0.18
C GLY A 43 1.31 -8.75 1.64
N CYS A 44 0.31 -8.81 2.50
CA CYS A 44 0.38 -8.14 3.81
C CYS A 44 0.24 -9.07 5.04
N SER A 45 -0.06 -10.36 4.89
CA SER A 45 -0.12 -11.25 6.06
C SER A 45 1.24 -11.43 6.70
N GLN A 46 1.31 -11.21 8.01
CA GLN A 46 2.54 -11.39 8.78
C GLN A 46 2.84 -12.87 9.06
N THR A 47 1.84 -13.74 8.93
CA THR A 47 1.93 -15.19 9.18
C THR A 47 2.18 -16.00 7.91
N ASN A 48 2.00 -15.41 6.73
CA ASN A 48 2.28 -16.09 5.46
C ASN A 48 3.78 -16.15 5.17
N ALA A 49 4.38 -17.32 5.37
CA ALA A 49 5.81 -17.52 5.16
C ALA A 49 6.28 -17.28 3.72
N SER A 50 5.39 -17.46 2.75
CA SER A 50 5.66 -17.24 1.31
C SER A 50 5.32 -15.83 0.83
N GLY A 51 4.73 -14.98 1.69
CA GLY A 51 4.27 -13.65 1.34
C GLY A 51 5.32 -12.56 1.53
N LEU A 52 4.98 -11.35 1.07
CA LEU A 52 5.84 -10.16 1.18
C LEU A 52 5.86 -9.57 2.59
N ARG A 53 4.85 -9.88 3.41
CA ARG A 53 4.69 -9.40 4.80
C ARG A 53 4.77 -7.89 4.94
N LEU A 54 4.18 -7.17 3.99
CA LEU A 54 4.14 -5.72 4.00
C LEU A 54 3.45 -5.21 5.26
N ARG A 55 4.01 -4.15 5.82
CA ARG A 55 3.41 -3.44 6.96
C ARG A 55 3.08 -2.04 6.51
N PHE A 56 1.84 -1.67 6.71
CA PHE A 56 1.37 -0.34 6.33
C PHE A 56 1.32 0.55 7.56
N ALA A 57 1.63 1.82 7.35
CA ALA A 57 1.55 2.82 8.38
C ALA A 57 0.81 4.04 7.84
N ALA A 58 -0.10 4.54 8.64
CA ALA A 58 -0.75 5.81 8.40
C ALA A 58 0.13 6.92 8.99
N ARG A 59 0.46 7.94 8.21
CA ARG A 59 1.17 9.09 8.75
C ARG A 59 0.27 9.84 9.71
N PRO A 60 0.78 10.24 10.88
CA PRO A 60 0.05 11.11 11.78
C PRO A 60 0.07 12.54 11.21
N ASP A 61 -0.85 12.82 10.30
CA ASP A 61 -1.09 14.18 9.75
C ASP A 61 -1.97 15.04 10.66
N GLY A 62 -2.31 14.50 11.85
CA GLY A 62 -3.23 15.11 12.79
C GLY A 62 -4.70 14.89 12.45
N ALA A 63 -5.00 14.28 11.31
CA ALA A 63 -6.36 13.91 10.92
C ALA A 63 -6.76 12.57 11.57
N ALA A 64 -8.05 12.42 11.86
CA ALA A 64 -8.59 11.15 12.36
C ALA A 64 -8.49 10.03 11.31
N VAL A 65 -8.43 10.42 10.02
CA VAL A 65 -8.31 9.52 8.86
C VAL A 65 -7.11 9.94 8.03
N PRO A 66 -6.18 9.05 7.73
CA PRO A 66 -4.97 9.43 7.00
C PRO A 66 -5.28 9.79 5.54
N GLU A 67 -4.66 10.86 5.04
CA GLU A 67 -4.72 11.21 3.61
C GLU A 67 -3.88 10.26 2.76
N SER A 68 -2.84 9.69 3.34
CA SER A 68 -1.95 8.73 2.70
C SER A 68 -1.49 7.65 3.66
N ILE A 69 -1.16 6.50 3.11
CA ILE A 69 -0.40 5.47 3.85
C ILE A 69 0.86 5.11 3.08
N ASP A 70 1.79 4.54 3.79
CA ASP A 70 2.98 3.99 3.15
C ASP A 70 3.34 2.59 3.67
N THR A 71 4.20 1.92 2.91
CA THR A 71 4.90 0.71 3.32
C THR A 71 6.36 0.81 2.96
N ARG A 72 7.23 0.52 3.91
CA ARG A 72 8.67 0.37 3.71
C ARG A 72 8.98 -1.10 3.56
N PHE A 73 9.81 -1.43 2.59
CA PHE A 73 10.12 -2.82 2.30
C PHE A 73 11.52 -2.97 1.71
N ARG A 74 12.04 -4.19 1.89
CA ARG A 74 13.29 -4.66 1.28
C ARG A 74 13.04 -6.10 0.84
N LEU A 75 13.25 -6.39 -0.43
CA LEU A 75 13.07 -7.71 -1.01
C LEU A 75 14.43 -8.34 -1.30
N ASP A 76 14.60 -9.54 -0.83
CA ASP A 76 15.81 -10.31 -1.01
C ASP A 76 15.82 -11.07 -2.35
N ARG A 77 16.85 -11.87 -2.56
CA ARG A 77 17.06 -12.64 -3.77
C ARG A 77 15.95 -13.65 -4.09
N THR A 78 15.12 -14.04 -3.12
CA THR A 78 13.98 -14.94 -3.36
C THR A 78 12.97 -14.33 -4.33
N PHE A 79 12.95 -13.00 -4.42
CA PHE A 79 12.00 -12.22 -5.19
C PHE A 79 12.59 -11.66 -6.51
N GLU A 80 13.77 -12.13 -6.94
CA GLU A 80 14.38 -11.66 -8.17
C GLU A 80 13.76 -12.26 -9.44
N SER A 81 13.86 -11.53 -10.54
CA SER A 81 13.58 -12.01 -11.89
C SER A 81 14.86 -12.25 -12.68
N TYR A 82 15.64 -11.20 -12.84
CA TYR A 82 17.02 -11.27 -13.34
C TYR A 82 17.97 -11.08 -12.17
N PRO A 83 19.21 -11.60 -12.25
CA PRO A 83 20.18 -11.47 -11.16
C PRO A 83 20.27 -10.02 -10.64
N GLY A 84 19.96 -9.83 -9.35
CA GLY A 84 19.99 -8.53 -8.68
C GLY A 84 18.79 -7.62 -8.94
N ILE A 85 17.75 -8.05 -9.67
CA ILE A 85 16.57 -7.25 -10.02
C ILE A 85 15.31 -7.92 -9.47
N VAL A 86 14.52 -7.19 -8.71
CA VAL A 86 13.20 -7.62 -8.21
C VAL A 86 12.24 -7.86 -9.37
N HIS A 87 11.44 -8.91 -9.28
CA HIS A 87 10.43 -9.22 -10.28
C HIS A 87 9.37 -8.12 -10.36
N GLY A 88 9.14 -7.59 -11.56
CA GLY A 88 8.21 -6.46 -11.77
C GLY A 88 6.77 -6.71 -11.31
N GLY A 89 6.29 -7.94 -11.37
CA GLY A 89 4.97 -8.31 -10.85
C GLY A 89 4.81 -8.07 -9.35
N LEU A 90 5.88 -8.19 -8.57
CA LEU A 90 5.86 -7.92 -7.12
C LEU A 90 5.71 -6.43 -6.82
N ILE A 91 6.26 -5.57 -7.68
CA ILE A 91 6.03 -4.12 -7.60
C ILE A 91 4.55 -3.81 -7.76
N GLY A 92 3.87 -4.53 -8.66
CA GLY A 92 2.40 -4.45 -8.82
C GLY A 92 1.67 -4.86 -7.55
N VAL A 93 2.05 -5.97 -6.93
CA VAL A 93 1.47 -6.41 -5.65
C VAL A 93 1.64 -5.35 -4.57
N ILE A 94 2.84 -4.78 -4.44
CA ILE A 94 3.13 -3.74 -3.42
C ILE A 94 2.26 -2.50 -3.64
N CYS A 95 2.14 -2.04 -4.89
CA CYS A 95 1.30 -0.90 -5.24
C CYS A 95 -0.18 -1.18 -4.94
N ASP A 96 -0.68 -2.35 -5.35
CA ASP A 96 -2.06 -2.77 -5.14
C ASP A 96 -2.42 -2.87 -3.66
N GLU A 97 -1.59 -3.55 -2.89
CA GLU A 97 -1.76 -3.68 -1.44
C GLU A 97 -1.74 -2.33 -0.73
N THR A 98 -0.84 -1.42 -1.11
CA THR A 98 -0.77 -0.10 -0.46
C THR A 98 -2.00 0.74 -0.78
N MET A 99 -2.45 0.78 -2.04
CA MET A 99 -3.66 1.50 -2.43
C MET A 99 -4.92 0.88 -1.83
N GLY A 100 -5.05 -0.44 -1.88
CA GLY A 100 -6.20 -1.16 -1.33
C GLY A 100 -6.35 -0.96 0.17
N ASN A 101 -5.25 -1.02 0.93
CA ASN A 101 -5.26 -0.77 2.37
C ASN A 101 -5.60 0.68 2.71
N LEU A 102 -5.19 1.67 1.90
CA LEU A 102 -5.64 3.05 2.09
C LEU A 102 -7.15 3.17 1.95
N ILE A 103 -7.75 2.55 0.93
CA ILE A 103 -9.21 2.57 0.72
C ILE A 103 -9.93 1.94 1.92
N VAL A 104 -9.43 0.80 2.39
CA VAL A 104 -9.97 0.13 3.58
C VAL A 104 -9.92 1.03 4.82
N LEU A 105 -8.79 1.69 5.07
CA LEU A 105 -8.64 2.65 6.18
C LEU A 105 -9.63 3.80 6.10
N ARG A 106 -9.84 4.30 4.88
CA ARG A 106 -10.70 5.46 4.65
C ARG A 106 -12.19 5.13 4.74
N SER A 107 -12.59 3.92 4.35
CA SER A 107 -13.99 3.54 4.22
C SER A 107 -14.50 2.57 5.28
N GLY A 108 -13.61 1.81 5.93
CA GLY A 108 -14.00 0.66 6.75
C GLY A 108 -14.61 -0.49 5.95
N LEU A 109 -14.50 -0.44 4.61
CA LEU A 109 -15.00 -1.48 3.72
C LEU A 109 -13.81 -2.24 3.12
N THR A 110 -13.99 -3.52 2.86
CA THR A 110 -13.03 -4.24 2.00
C THR A 110 -13.15 -3.77 0.55
N SER A 111 -12.19 -4.07 -0.30
CA SER A 111 -12.21 -3.59 -1.68
C SER A 111 -11.70 -4.65 -2.64
N LEU A 112 -12.24 -4.65 -3.85
CA LEU A 112 -11.78 -5.46 -4.96
C LEU A 112 -11.13 -4.58 -6.01
N THR A 113 -9.95 -4.96 -6.48
CA THR A 113 -9.24 -4.30 -7.57
C THR A 113 -9.97 -4.59 -8.89
N ILE A 114 -10.46 -3.55 -9.57
CA ILE A 114 -11.14 -3.68 -10.87
C ILE A 114 -10.14 -3.57 -12.01
N GLY A 115 -9.11 -2.75 -11.84
CA GLY A 115 -8.07 -2.60 -12.83
C GLY A 115 -6.94 -1.73 -12.30
N MET A 116 -5.73 -2.02 -12.77
CA MET A 116 -4.53 -1.28 -12.38
C MET A 116 -3.65 -1.05 -13.61
N ARG A 117 -3.05 0.11 -13.68
CA ARG A 117 -1.99 0.46 -14.62
C ARG A 117 -0.71 0.76 -13.86
N LEU A 118 0.34 0.01 -14.17
CA LEU A 118 1.66 0.15 -13.56
C LEU A 118 2.66 0.70 -14.58
N ARG A 119 3.49 1.63 -14.15
CA ARG A 119 4.60 2.19 -14.91
C ARG A 119 5.90 1.92 -14.18
N TYR A 120 6.85 1.30 -14.85
CA TYR A 120 8.20 1.09 -14.38
C TYR A 120 9.08 2.25 -14.88
N VAL A 121 9.83 2.88 -13.99
CA VAL A 121 10.72 4.01 -14.29
C VAL A 121 12.17 3.52 -14.30
N THR A 122 12.55 2.76 -13.27
CA THR A 122 13.87 2.13 -13.18
C THR A 122 13.79 0.74 -12.58
N ALA A 123 14.85 -0.04 -12.70
CA ALA A 123 14.91 -1.38 -12.12
C ALA A 123 15.05 -1.33 -10.60
N MET A 124 14.15 -2.02 -9.91
CA MET A 124 14.24 -2.20 -8.45
C MET A 124 15.31 -3.24 -8.12
N ARG A 125 16.25 -2.90 -7.25
CA ARG A 125 17.33 -3.81 -6.84
C ARG A 125 16.90 -4.67 -5.65
N VAL A 126 17.33 -5.95 -5.67
CA VAL A 126 17.22 -6.79 -4.47
C VAL A 126 18.10 -6.22 -3.36
N ASP A 127 17.75 -6.50 -2.13
CA ASP A 127 18.46 -6.08 -0.92
C ASP A 127 18.58 -4.55 -0.71
N ALA A 128 17.93 -3.73 -1.55
CA ALA A 128 17.79 -2.30 -1.33
C ALA A 128 16.46 -1.96 -0.63
N GLU A 129 16.43 -0.84 0.06
CA GLU A 129 15.22 -0.34 0.73
C GLU A 129 14.43 0.58 -0.17
N TYR A 130 13.10 0.46 -0.08
CA TYR A 130 12.15 1.27 -0.82
C TYR A 130 10.95 1.64 0.05
N ILE A 131 10.25 2.68 -0.35
CA ILE A 131 8.98 3.08 0.22
C ILE A 131 7.93 3.16 -0.89
N CYS A 132 6.75 2.57 -0.66
CA CYS A 132 5.58 2.78 -1.51
C CYS A 132 4.60 3.67 -0.74
N VAL A 133 4.17 4.76 -1.36
CA VAL A 133 3.20 5.71 -0.81
C VAL A 133 1.95 5.68 -1.67
N ALA A 134 0.78 5.57 -1.04
CA ALA A 134 -0.51 5.61 -1.74
C ALA A 134 -1.35 6.82 -1.30
N ARG A 135 -2.11 7.37 -2.26
CA ARG A 135 -3.06 8.47 -2.07
C ARG A 135 -4.34 8.19 -2.86
N LEU A 136 -5.43 8.78 -2.41
CA LEU A 136 -6.66 8.82 -3.20
C LEU A 136 -6.55 9.88 -4.29
N VAL A 137 -7.14 9.60 -5.46
CA VAL A 137 -7.25 10.58 -6.54
C VAL A 137 -8.45 11.51 -6.27
N ASP A 138 -8.41 12.73 -6.77
CA ASP A 138 -9.49 13.71 -6.66
C ASP A 138 -10.86 13.10 -7.00
N GLY A 139 -11.86 13.39 -6.17
CA GLY A 139 -13.22 12.84 -6.28
C GLY A 139 -13.40 11.46 -5.67
N ALA A 140 -12.34 10.75 -5.26
CA ALA A 140 -12.45 9.44 -4.61
C ALA A 140 -13.14 9.51 -3.25
N GLU A 141 -13.00 10.62 -2.53
CA GLU A 141 -13.67 10.86 -1.25
C GLU A 141 -15.20 10.81 -1.36
N GLU A 142 -15.74 11.41 -2.41
CA GLU A 142 -17.17 11.38 -2.66
C GLU A 142 -17.67 9.96 -2.97
N ALA A 143 -16.89 9.23 -3.75
CA ALA A 143 -17.17 7.83 -4.05
C ALA A 143 -17.12 6.95 -2.79
N LEU A 144 -16.16 7.19 -1.88
CA LEU A 144 -16.09 6.49 -0.58
C LEU A 144 -17.30 6.80 0.32
N ARG A 145 -17.75 8.07 0.37
CA ARG A 145 -18.95 8.45 1.13
C ARG A 145 -20.22 7.83 0.58
N ALA A 146 -20.28 7.54 -0.71
CA ALA A 146 -21.40 6.83 -1.32
C ALA A 146 -21.50 5.37 -0.87
N GLY A 147 -20.44 4.83 -0.24
CA GLY A 147 -20.43 3.49 0.33
C GLY A 147 -20.13 2.39 -0.67
N ALA A 148 -20.58 1.17 -0.36
CA ALA A 148 -20.32 0.00 -1.18
C ALA A 148 -20.91 0.12 -2.59
N GLY A 149 -20.14 -0.35 -3.59
CA GLY A 149 -20.57 -0.38 -5.01
C GLY A 149 -20.09 0.79 -5.86
N GLY A 150 -19.63 1.91 -5.27
CA GLY A 150 -18.97 2.98 -6.00
C GLY A 150 -17.61 2.54 -6.54
N LEU A 151 -17.05 3.33 -7.48
CA LEU A 151 -15.69 3.10 -7.97
C LEU A 151 -14.76 4.16 -7.37
N VAL A 152 -13.72 3.70 -6.71
CA VAL A 152 -12.72 4.54 -6.05
C VAL A 152 -11.40 4.43 -6.80
N ARG A 153 -10.77 5.56 -7.07
CA ARG A 153 -9.46 5.60 -7.71
C ARG A 153 -8.39 6.00 -6.72
N ALA A 154 -7.26 5.30 -6.81
CA ALA A 154 -6.07 5.60 -6.03
C ALA A 154 -4.83 5.57 -6.91
N GLU A 155 -3.78 6.21 -6.43
CA GLU A 155 -2.46 6.19 -7.05
C GLU A 155 -1.40 5.83 -6.01
N SER A 156 -0.30 5.28 -6.48
CA SER A 156 0.86 5.00 -5.64
C SER A 156 2.17 5.25 -6.37
N GLU A 157 3.19 5.58 -5.60
CA GLU A 157 4.56 5.79 -6.04
C GLU A 157 5.50 4.94 -5.21
N VAL A 158 6.42 4.25 -5.87
CA VAL A 158 7.53 3.56 -5.23
C VAL A 158 8.78 4.39 -5.40
N LEU A 159 9.39 4.74 -4.29
CA LEU A 159 10.58 5.60 -4.22
C LEU A 159 11.75 4.81 -3.62
N ASP A 160 12.96 5.12 -4.05
CA ASP A 160 14.19 4.69 -3.38
C ASP A 160 14.50 5.55 -2.14
N THR A 161 15.56 5.23 -1.42
CA THR A 161 15.99 5.98 -0.22
C THR A 161 16.44 7.41 -0.49
N ALA A 162 16.76 7.74 -1.73
CA ALA A 162 17.09 9.11 -2.16
C ALA A 162 15.84 9.89 -2.64
N GLY A 163 14.64 9.27 -2.59
CA GLY A 163 13.40 9.88 -3.05
C GLY A 163 13.18 9.82 -4.56
N ASN A 164 13.99 9.08 -5.31
CA ASN A 164 13.81 8.95 -6.74
C ASN A 164 12.68 7.96 -7.07
N LEU A 165 11.85 8.31 -8.07
CA LEU A 165 10.76 7.47 -8.52
C LEU A 165 11.28 6.21 -9.20
N VAL A 166 10.87 5.04 -8.71
CA VAL A 166 11.20 3.71 -9.23
C VAL A 166 10.04 3.15 -10.05
N ALA A 167 8.83 3.28 -9.54
CA ALA A 167 7.61 2.88 -10.23
C ALA A 167 6.42 3.71 -9.75
N SER A 168 5.35 3.78 -10.57
CA SER A 168 4.09 4.38 -10.17
C SER A 168 2.91 3.56 -10.67
N ALA A 169 1.81 3.57 -9.93
CA ALA A 169 0.60 2.89 -10.32
C ALA A 169 -0.64 3.78 -10.12
N THR A 170 -1.66 3.54 -10.95
CA THR A 170 -3.02 4.02 -10.73
C THR A 170 -3.96 2.84 -10.79
N ALA A 171 -4.92 2.77 -9.89
CA ALA A 171 -5.87 1.68 -9.86
C ALA A 171 -7.30 2.15 -9.56
N THR A 172 -8.25 1.34 -9.96
CA THR A 172 -9.67 1.51 -9.66
C THR A 172 -10.12 0.33 -8.81
N TYR A 173 -10.80 0.63 -7.74
CA TYR A 173 -11.30 -0.32 -6.75
C TYR A 173 -12.81 -0.21 -6.62
N ARG A 174 -13.42 -1.30 -6.24
CA ARG A 174 -14.82 -1.35 -5.80
C ARG A 174 -14.86 -1.72 -4.34
N PRO A 175 -15.18 -0.76 -3.44
CA PRO A 175 -15.48 -1.08 -2.06
C PRO A 175 -16.71 -1.99 -1.99
N ILE A 176 -16.65 -3.01 -1.15
CA ILE A 176 -17.75 -3.95 -0.89
C ILE A 176 -17.94 -4.09 0.61
N SER A 177 -19.19 -4.29 1.03
CA SER A 177 -19.50 -4.58 2.43
C SER A 177 -18.91 -5.93 2.84
N MET A 178 -18.74 -6.16 4.14
CA MET A 178 -18.34 -7.48 4.63
C MET A 178 -19.41 -8.54 4.35
N ASP A 179 -20.68 -8.16 4.31
CA ASP A 179 -21.77 -9.08 3.93
C ASP A 179 -21.67 -9.53 2.47
N ASP A 180 -21.34 -8.61 1.55
CA ASP A 180 -21.06 -8.96 0.16
C ASP A 180 -19.78 -9.79 0.06
N ALA A 181 -18.75 -9.45 0.82
CA ALA A 181 -17.50 -10.18 0.86
C ALA A 181 -17.69 -11.63 1.31
N ARG A 182 -18.63 -11.91 2.21
CA ARG A 182 -18.96 -13.29 2.65
C ARG A 182 -19.36 -14.22 1.49
N GLN A 183 -19.89 -13.67 0.41
CA GLN A 183 -20.26 -14.45 -0.78
C GLN A 183 -19.06 -14.86 -1.64
N HIS A 184 -17.95 -14.17 -1.49
CA HIS A 184 -16.76 -14.33 -2.33
C HIS A 184 -15.55 -14.89 -1.58
N LEU A 185 -15.51 -14.71 -0.25
CA LEU A 185 -14.38 -15.10 0.59
C LEU A 185 -14.68 -16.38 1.35
N THR A 186 -13.68 -17.27 1.42
CA THR A 186 -13.75 -18.50 2.21
C THR A 186 -13.03 -18.25 3.54
N LEU A 187 -13.72 -17.65 4.49
CA LEU A 187 -13.24 -17.46 5.85
C LEU A 187 -14.15 -18.19 6.84
N ARG A 188 -13.62 -18.56 7.99
CA ARG A 188 -14.42 -19.05 9.10
C ARG A 188 -15.32 -17.92 9.65
N PRO A 189 -16.51 -18.21 10.18
CA PRO A 189 -17.40 -17.17 10.69
C PRO A 189 -16.72 -16.23 11.71
N ASP A 190 -15.97 -16.79 12.64
CA ASP A 190 -15.24 -16.04 13.67
C ASP A 190 -14.10 -15.16 13.09
N ALA A 191 -13.53 -15.56 11.97
CA ALA A 191 -12.52 -14.76 11.25
C ALA A 191 -13.16 -13.55 10.55
N PHE A 192 -14.37 -13.71 10.01
CA PHE A 192 -15.14 -12.60 9.47
C PHE A 192 -15.45 -11.56 10.54
N ASP A 193 -15.95 -11.98 11.69
CA ASP A 193 -16.34 -11.09 12.78
C ASP A 193 -15.12 -10.29 13.30
N ARG A 194 -13.96 -10.93 13.40
CA ARG A 194 -12.71 -10.24 13.78
C ARG A 194 -12.25 -9.25 12.71
N ALA A 195 -12.31 -9.64 11.43
CA ALA A 195 -11.94 -8.75 10.33
C ALA A 195 -12.85 -7.53 10.27
N GLU A 196 -14.16 -7.73 10.38
CA GLU A 196 -15.15 -6.66 10.40
C GLU A 196 -14.94 -5.70 11.60
N ALA A 197 -14.69 -6.25 12.78
CA ALA A 197 -14.37 -5.45 13.96
C ALA A 197 -13.09 -4.62 13.76
N ALA A 198 -12.04 -5.21 13.18
CA ALA A 198 -10.78 -4.50 12.90
C ALA A 198 -10.97 -3.38 11.87
N LEU A 199 -11.75 -3.61 10.82
CA LEU A 199 -12.09 -2.62 9.80
C LEU A 199 -12.88 -1.45 10.39
N THR A 200 -13.92 -1.76 11.16
CA THR A 200 -14.79 -0.76 11.79
C THR A 200 -14.05 0.11 12.81
N THR A 201 -13.15 -0.51 13.58
CA THR A 201 -12.35 0.22 14.59
C THR A 201 -11.32 1.15 13.94
N SER A 202 -10.88 0.83 12.75
CA SER A 202 -9.82 1.57 12.04
C SER A 202 -10.35 2.67 11.12
N ALA A 203 -11.60 2.55 10.68
CA ALA A 203 -12.26 3.60 9.93
C ALA A 203 -12.61 4.76 10.87
N ALA A 204 -12.29 5.98 10.50
CA ALA A 204 -12.79 7.14 11.24
C ALA A 204 -14.32 7.20 11.12
N PRO A 205 -15.00 7.64 12.19
CA PRO A 205 -16.42 7.89 12.08
C PRO A 205 -16.69 8.91 10.96
N PRO A 206 -17.77 8.73 10.17
CA PRO A 206 -18.16 9.73 9.19
C PRO A 206 -18.31 11.05 9.91
N THR A 207 -17.59 12.08 9.44
CA THR A 207 -17.70 13.43 9.99
C THR A 207 -19.16 13.86 9.87
N ALA A 208 -19.84 13.93 11.00
CA ALA A 208 -21.19 14.48 11.07
C ALA A 208 -21.10 15.94 10.60
N ILE A 209 -21.85 16.25 9.54
CA ILE A 209 -22.07 17.62 9.06
C ILE A 209 -23.03 18.33 10.00
#